data_14c425a481365491e69c1e670433cb28
#
_entry.id   14c425a481365491e69c1e670433cb28
#
_cell.length_a   1.000
_cell.length_b   1.000
_cell.length_c   1.000
_cell.angle_alpha   90.00
_cell.angle_beta   90.00
_cell.angle_gamma   90.00
#
_symmetry.space_group_name_H-M   'P 1'
#
loop_
_entity.id
_entity.type
_entity.pdbx_description
1 polymer ?
#
loop_
_entity_poly.entity_id
_entity_poly.type
_entity_poly.pdbx_seq_one_letter_code
_entity_poly.pdbx_strand_id
1 'polypeptide(L)' 'MAATGIHQAIETVFRIEQARLIAGLARMVRDVGLAEELAQDAL' A
#
# COMPACT_ATOMS: atom_id res chain seq x y z
N MET A 1 -13.82 -26.37 -12.98
CA MET A 1 -12.92 -25.50 -13.72
C MET A 1 -13.35 -24.02 -13.62
N ALA A 2 -14.62 -23.72 -13.85
CA ALA A 2 -15.08 -22.33 -13.74
C ALA A 2 -14.86 -21.78 -12.33
N ALA A 3 -15.07 -22.58 -11.30
CA ALA A 3 -14.87 -22.17 -9.92
C ALA A 3 -13.41 -21.81 -9.65
N THR A 4 -12.48 -22.58 -10.20
CA THR A 4 -11.05 -22.32 -10.05
C THR A 4 -10.66 -20.99 -10.70
N GLY A 5 -11.19 -20.72 -11.90
CA GLY A 5 -10.94 -19.48 -12.60
C GLY A 5 -11.47 -18.25 -11.86
N ILE A 6 -12.66 -18.39 -11.24
CA ILE A 6 -13.26 -17.33 -10.44
C ILE A 6 -12.40 -17.06 -9.21
N HIS A 7 -11.97 -18.10 -8.52
CA HIS A 7 -11.12 -17.95 -7.35
C HIS A 7 -9.80 -17.27 -7.68
N GLN A 8 -9.19 -17.65 -8.80
CA GLN A 8 -7.95 -17.03 -9.24
C GLN A 8 -8.14 -15.55 -9.57
N ALA A 9 -9.26 -15.22 -10.20
CA ALA A 9 -9.56 -13.82 -10.53
C ALA A 9 -9.72 -13.00 -9.26
N ILE A 10 -10.45 -13.52 -8.28
CA ILE A 10 -10.67 -12.84 -7.00
C ILE A 10 -9.34 -12.67 -6.27
N GLU A 11 -8.52 -13.71 -6.23
CA GLU A 11 -7.21 -13.63 -5.59
C GLU A 11 -6.31 -12.59 -6.24
N THR A 12 -6.32 -12.53 -7.56
CA THR A 12 -5.51 -11.57 -8.29
C THR A 12 -5.93 -10.13 -7.97
N VAL A 13 -7.24 -9.88 -8.00
CA VAL A 13 -7.77 -8.56 -7.66
C VAL A 13 -7.42 -8.20 -6.22
N PHE A 14 -7.59 -9.15 -5.31
CA PHE A 14 -7.28 -8.93 -3.89
C PHE A 14 -5.81 -8.58 -3.67
N ARG A 15 -4.92 -9.28 -4.37
CA ARG A 15 -3.48 -9.00 -4.28
C ARG A 15 -3.14 -7.61 -4.80
N ILE A 16 -3.76 -7.21 -5.89
CA ILE A 16 -3.54 -5.88 -6.47
C ILE A 16 -4.02 -4.80 -5.50
N GLU A 17 -5.19 -5.00 -4.91
CA GLU A 17 -5.75 -4.05 -3.94
C GLU A 17 -4.87 -3.96 -2.69
N GLN A 18 -4.43 -5.10 -2.18
CA GLN A 18 -3.53 -5.14 -1.02
C GLN A 18 -2.22 -4.43 -1.31
N ALA A 19 -1.61 -4.72 -2.45
CA ALA A 19 -0.34 -4.10 -2.82
C ALA A 19 -0.48 -2.59 -2.92
N ARG A 20 -1.59 -2.13 -3.50
CA ARG A 20 -1.87 -0.71 -3.63
C ARG A 20 -2.05 -0.05 -2.27
N LEU A 21 -2.76 -0.71 -1.37
CA LEU A 21 -2.97 -0.23 -0.01
C LEU A 21 -1.65 -0.14 0.76
N ILE A 22 -0.84 -1.19 0.69
CA ILE A 22 0.46 -1.22 1.36
C ILE A 22 1.37 -0.12 0.83
N ALA A 23 1.40 0.07 -0.50
CA ALA A 23 2.21 1.13 -1.11
C ALA A 23 1.75 2.51 -0.64
N GLY A 24 0.43 2.72 -0.53
CA GLY A 24 -0.11 3.97 -0.04
C GLY A 24 0.26 4.24 1.41
N LEU A 25 0.16 3.22 2.25
CA LEU A 25 0.53 3.35 3.66
C LEU A 25 2.03 3.62 3.82
N ALA A 26 2.86 2.92 3.07
CA ALA A 26 4.31 3.12 3.11
C ALA A 26 4.67 4.54 2.70
N ARG A 27 3.98 5.08 1.71
CA ARG A 27 4.18 6.45 1.27
C ARG A 27 3.81 7.45 2.35
N MET A 28 2.68 7.23 3.03
CA MET A 28 2.25 8.10 4.13
C MET A 28 3.26 8.11 5.26
N VAL A 29 3.77 6.94 5.65
CA VAL A 29 4.77 6.84 6.71
C VAL A 29 6.03 7.59 6.34
N ARG A 30 6.46 7.47 5.08
CA ARG A 30 7.64 8.17 4.61
C ARG A 30 7.42 9.69 4.62
N ASP A 31 6.25 10.15 4.19
CA ASP A 31 5.93 11.58 4.18
C ASP A 31 5.93 12.15 5.60
N VAL A 32 5.38 11.41 6.56
CA VAL A 32 5.38 11.81 7.96
C VAL A 32 6.82 11.88 8.48
N GLY A 33 7.66 10.90 8.15
CA GLY A 33 9.05 10.90 8.55
C GLY A 33 9.82 12.12 8.02
N LEU A 34 9.58 12.47 6.76
CA LEU A 34 10.18 13.67 6.16
C LEU A 34 9.70 14.94 6.85
N ALA A 35 8.41 15.02 7.16
CA ALA A 35 7.85 16.17 7.86
C ALA A 35 8.48 16.34 9.24
N GLU A 36 8.69 15.24 9.95
CA GLU A 36 9.34 15.28 11.25
C GLU A 36 10.80 15.76 11.16
N GLU A 37 11.51 15.26 10.15
CA GLU A 37 12.90 15.69 9.93
C GLU A 37 12.97 17.20 9.64
N LEU A 38 12.10 17.69 8.80
CA LEU A 38 12.03 19.12 8.48
C LEU A 38 11.70 19.95 9.71
N ALA A 39 10.79 19.46 10.54
CA ALA A 39 10.43 20.15 11.77
C ALA A 39 11.61 20.22 12.73
N GLN A 40 12.37 19.14 12.85
CA GLN A 40 13.55 19.14 13.70
C GLN A 40 14.64 20.06 13.18
N ASP A 41 14.83 20.11 11.88
CA ASP A 41 15.82 21.00 11.27
C ASP A 41 15.47 22.47 11.49
N ALA A 42 14.18 22.77 11.60
CA ALA A 42 13.72 24.15 11.81
C ALA A 42 13.90 24.60 13.26
N LEU A 43 14.03 23.65 14.16
CA LEU A 43 14.25 23.99 15.58
C LEU A 43 15.71 24.37 15.82
#